data_ac8c777a2654f3be947e1280c9af781a
#
_entry.id   ac8c777a2654f3be947e1280c9af781a
#
_cell.length_a   1.000
_cell.length_b   1.000
_cell.length_c   1.000
_cell.angle_alpha   90.00
_cell.angle_beta   90.00
_cell.angle_gamma   90.00
#
_symmetry.space_group_name_H-M   'P 1'
#
loop_
_entity.id
_entity.type
_entity.pdbx_description
1 polymer ?
#
loop_
_entity_poly.entity_id
_entity_poly.type
_entity_poly.pdbx_seq_one_letter_code
_entity_poly.pdbx_strand_id
1 'polypeptide(L)'
;MDYPVLLAAAEAAARATTGRGHVADYIPALAEADPEAFGMAVATVDGELYGVGDWEQPFSIQSVSKLFSLALALAHSSDGGEALWRGVGREPSGNPFNSLVQLETEHGIPRNPFINAGALVVTDRLHSLTGDASGAVREFLRRESGNPLLDTDPVVAASEAEHGHRNAALAHFIASHGNLQNPVETVLEHYYAHCAVAASCRDLVLAGAFLARYGVRTDGTRLMTRSEAKRINAVLLTCGTYDAAGEFAFRVGLPGKSGVGGGVLAILPGRAAVCAWGPRLDQAGNSVAAVTALDTLTTLSGCSVF
;
A
#
# COMPACT_ATOMS: atom_id res chain seq x y z
N MET A 1 1.25 10.45 24.20
CA MET A 1 0.88 11.29 23.03
C MET A 1 -0.63 11.43 23.04
N ASP A 2 -1.17 12.62 22.83
CA ASP A 2 -2.63 12.84 22.79
C ASP A 2 -3.15 12.65 21.35
N TYR A 3 -3.39 11.40 20.97
CA TYR A 3 -3.87 11.08 19.62
C TYR A 3 -5.22 11.72 19.27
N PRO A 4 -6.22 11.80 20.16
CA PRO A 4 -7.45 12.52 19.88
C PRO A 4 -7.26 13.96 19.43
N VAL A 5 -6.41 14.72 20.13
CA VAL A 5 -6.09 16.11 19.77
C VAL A 5 -5.35 16.19 18.44
N LEU A 6 -4.37 15.31 18.20
CA LEU A 6 -3.62 15.26 16.95
C LEU A 6 -4.50 14.89 15.75
N LEU A 7 -5.40 13.93 15.91
CA LEU A 7 -6.33 13.51 14.86
C LEU A 7 -7.35 14.61 14.52
N ALA A 8 -7.88 15.31 15.50
CA ALA A 8 -8.77 16.44 15.28
C ALA A 8 -8.08 17.57 14.47
N ALA A 9 -6.82 17.88 14.79
CA ALA A 9 -6.04 18.88 14.04
C ALA A 9 -5.72 18.39 12.61
N ALA A 10 -5.39 17.11 12.44
CA ALA A 10 -5.14 16.50 11.13
C ALA A 10 -6.40 16.50 10.25
N GLU A 11 -7.57 16.18 10.82
CA GLU A 11 -8.85 16.26 10.11
C GLU A 11 -9.17 17.70 9.66
N ALA A 12 -9.02 18.68 10.54
CA ALA A 12 -9.25 20.07 10.20
C ALA A 12 -8.34 20.53 9.05
N ALA A 13 -7.06 20.13 9.05
CA ALA A 13 -6.12 20.43 7.98
C ALA A 13 -6.50 19.73 6.66
N ALA A 14 -6.91 18.46 6.72
CA ALA A 14 -7.37 17.71 5.56
C ALA A 14 -8.62 18.35 4.92
N ARG A 15 -9.61 18.69 5.72
CA ARG A 15 -10.84 19.32 5.24
C ARG A 15 -10.60 20.71 4.64
N ALA A 16 -9.55 21.41 5.04
CA ALA A 16 -9.12 22.66 4.40
C ALA A 16 -8.57 22.46 2.97
N THR A 17 -8.36 21.21 2.53
CA THR A 17 -7.96 20.87 1.15
C THR A 17 -9.14 20.56 0.23
N THR A 18 -10.39 20.65 0.71
CA THR A 18 -11.62 20.43 -0.07
C THR A 18 -11.55 21.08 -1.44
N GLY A 19 -11.96 20.36 -2.49
CA GLY A 19 -11.92 20.81 -3.88
C GLY A 19 -10.55 20.72 -4.56
N ARG A 20 -9.47 20.38 -3.85
CA ARG A 20 -8.13 20.19 -4.44
C ARG A 20 -7.93 18.74 -4.88
N GLY A 21 -7.32 18.56 -6.05
CA GLY A 21 -7.10 17.24 -6.64
C GLY A 21 -8.33 16.72 -7.40
N HIS A 22 -8.24 15.47 -7.87
CA HIS A 22 -9.29 14.79 -8.64
C HIS A 22 -9.44 13.34 -8.16
N VAL A 23 -10.63 12.77 -8.27
CA VAL A 23 -10.87 11.34 -8.03
C VAL A 23 -10.32 10.55 -9.21
N ALA A 24 -9.73 9.37 -8.96
CA ALA A 24 -9.23 8.51 -10.04
C ALA A 24 -10.40 8.07 -10.95
N ASP A 25 -10.28 8.31 -12.25
CA ASP A 25 -11.32 8.03 -13.26
C ASP A 25 -10.86 7.04 -14.34
N TYR A 26 -9.58 6.73 -14.40
CA TYR A 26 -9.02 5.75 -15.36
C TYR A 26 -9.40 4.29 -15.04
N ILE A 27 -9.93 4.03 -13.84
CA ILE A 27 -10.66 2.84 -13.45
C ILE A 27 -12.07 3.31 -13.08
N PRO A 28 -13.07 3.15 -13.97
CA PRO A 28 -14.40 3.76 -13.81
C PRO A 28 -15.07 3.47 -12.47
N ALA A 29 -14.88 2.27 -11.90
CA ALA A 29 -15.44 1.91 -10.61
C ALA A 29 -14.90 2.75 -9.44
N LEU A 30 -13.72 3.39 -9.55
CA LEU A 30 -13.17 4.26 -8.52
C LEU A 30 -13.75 5.68 -8.59
N ALA A 31 -14.26 6.10 -9.75
CA ALA A 31 -14.83 7.43 -9.96
C ALA A 31 -16.11 7.69 -9.16
N GLU A 32 -16.75 6.64 -8.64
CA GLU A 32 -17.98 6.72 -7.84
C GLU A 32 -17.74 7.13 -6.38
N ALA A 33 -16.47 7.21 -5.93
CA ALA A 33 -16.14 7.59 -4.56
C ALA A 33 -16.58 9.03 -4.25
N ASP A 34 -17.20 9.24 -3.07
CA ASP A 34 -17.55 10.59 -2.62
C ASP A 34 -16.29 11.45 -2.49
N PRO A 35 -16.12 12.49 -3.34
CA PRO A 35 -14.90 13.28 -3.38
C PRO A 35 -14.60 14.05 -2.09
N GLU A 36 -15.56 14.23 -1.20
CA GLU A 36 -15.43 14.97 0.06
C GLU A 36 -15.25 14.03 1.28
N ALA A 37 -15.25 12.70 1.07
CA ALA A 37 -14.99 11.75 2.13
C ALA A 37 -13.56 11.91 2.68
N PHE A 38 -13.42 11.79 3.98
CA PHE A 38 -12.13 11.77 4.68
C PHE A 38 -12.19 10.93 5.93
N GLY A 39 -11.23 10.04 6.08
CA GLY A 39 -11.06 9.25 7.31
C GLY A 39 -9.58 9.12 7.68
N MET A 40 -9.31 9.06 9.00
CA MET A 40 -7.96 8.80 9.51
C MET A 40 -8.03 7.95 10.76
N ALA A 41 -7.12 6.98 10.87
CA ALA A 41 -7.00 6.08 12.02
C ALA A 41 -5.55 5.91 12.47
N VAL A 42 -5.37 5.58 13.75
CA VAL A 42 -4.08 5.25 14.38
C VAL A 42 -4.26 4.00 15.22
N ALA A 43 -3.39 2.99 15.02
CA ALA A 43 -3.27 1.84 15.92
C ALA A 43 -1.89 1.85 16.57
N THR A 44 -1.81 1.97 17.89
CA THR A 44 -0.55 2.00 18.64
C THR A 44 0.03 0.59 18.83
N VAL A 45 1.34 0.51 19.10
CA VAL A 45 1.96 -0.78 19.43
C VAL A 45 1.42 -1.38 20.73
N ASP A 46 0.87 -0.55 21.61
CA ASP A 46 0.26 -0.96 22.89
C ASP A 46 -1.20 -1.44 22.74
N GLY A 47 -1.77 -1.37 21.52
CA GLY A 47 -3.10 -1.88 21.19
C GLY A 47 -4.22 -0.85 21.28
N GLU A 48 -3.92 0.43 21.49
CA GLU A 48 -4.91 1.50 21.46
C GLU A 48 -5.28 1.82 20.01
N LEU A 49 -6.54 2.16 19.76
CA LEU A 49 -7.08 2.47 18.45
C LEU A 49 -7.85 3.79 18.50
N TYR A 50 -7.55 4.70 17.57
CA TYR A 50 -8.16 6.01 17.46
C TYR A 50 -8.56 6.28 16.01
N GLY A 51 -9.64 7.05 15.81
CA GLY A 51 -10.07 7.43 14.46
C GLY A 51 -10.88 8.71 14.44
N VAL A 52 -10.91 9.36 13.27
CA VAL A 52 -11.73 10.56 12.98
C VAL A 52 -12.31 10.49 11.57
N GLY A 53 -13.42 11.20 11.34
CA GLY A 53 -14.12 11.21 10.06
C GLY A 53 -14.63 9.83 9.66
N ASP A 54 -14.56 9.51 8.39
CA ASP A 54 -15.08 8.28 7.78
C ASP A 54 -14.10 7.10 7.91
N TRP A 55 -13.39 6.98 9.03
CA TRP A 55 -12.28 6.06 9.24
C TRP A 55 -12.66 4.58 9.23
N GLU A 56 -13.95 4.25 9.41
CA GLU A 56 -14.50 2.90 9.31
C GLU A 56 -15.17 2.61 7.96
N GLN A 57 -15.28 3.63 7.08
CA GLN A 57 -15.82 3.44 5.74
C GLN A 57 -14.84 2.65 4.87
N PRO A 58 -15.28 1.52 4.25
CA PRO A 58 -14.46 0.79 3.32
C PRO A 58 -14.23 1.57 2.01
N PHE A 59 -13.01 1.43 1.47
CA PHE A 59 -12.62 1.90 0.14
C PHE A 59 -11.71 0.88 -0.53
N SER A 60 -11.60 0.90 -1.85
CA SER A 60 -10.65 0.03 -2.56
C SER A 60 -9.22 0.43 -2.19
N ILE A 61 -8.45 -0.50 -1.58
CA ILE A 61 -7.11 -0.20 -1.06
C ILE A 61 -6.07 -0.02 -2.15
N GLN A 62 -6.35 -0.50 -3.35
CA GLN A 62 -5.50 -0.35 -4.51
C GLN A 62 -4.04 -0.71 -4.22
N SER A 63 -3.10 0.14 -4.56
CA SER A 63 -1.66 -0.13 -4.38
C SER A 63 -1.20 -0.22 -2.91
N VAL A 64 -2.04 0.05 -1.91
CA VAL A 64 -1.71 -0.25 -0.51
C VAL A 64 -1.55 -1.76 -0.32
N SER A 65 -2.28 -2.59 -1.09
CA SER A 65 -2.20 -4.05 -1.08
C SER A 65 -0.79 -4.60 -1.39
N LYS A 66 0.02 -3.87 -2.17
CA LYS A 66 1.40 -4.24 -2.53
C LYS A 66 2.32 -4.38 -1.32
N LEU A 67 2.06 -3.62 -0.25
CA LEU A 67 2.76 -3.78 1.02
C LEU A 67 2.52 -5.17 1.61
N PHE A 68 1.27 -5.60 1.63
CA PHE A 68 0.89 -6.88 2.23
C PHE A 68 1.34 -8.06 1.37
N SER A 69 1.24 -7.97 0.03
CA SER A 69 1.76 -9.00 -0.87
C SER A 69 3.27 -9.17 -0.74
N LEU A 70 4.04 -8.07 -0.63
CA LEU A 70 5.48 -8.12 -0.38
C LEU A 70 5.80 -8.75 0.98
N ALA A 71 5.12 -8.32 2.04
CA ALA A 71 5.35 -8.85 3.38
C ALA A 71 5.09 -10.35 3.45
N LEU A 72 4.01 -10.82 2.82
CA LEU A 72 3.65 -12.24 2.75
C LEU A 72 4.62 -13.03 1.89
N ALA A 73 5.03 -12.53 0.72
CA ALA A 73 6.02 -13.20 -0.12
C ALA A 73 7.35 -13.40 0.63
N LEU A 74 7.79 -12.42 1.42
CA LEU A 74 8.97 -12.56 2.27
C LEU A 74 8.75 -13.53 3.43
N ALA A 75 7.61 -13.45 4.11
CA ALA A 75 7.29 -14.31 5.25
C ALA A 75 7.16 -15.80 4.87
N HIS A 76 6.70 -16.09 3.65
CA HIS A 76 6.60 -17.46 3.12
C HIS A 76 7.89 -17.95 2.45
N SER A 77 8.88 -17.09 2.22
CA SER A 77 10.15 -17.45 1.61
C SER A 77 11.05 -18.21 2.60
N SER A 78 11.51 -19.40 2.21
CA SER A 78 12.45 -20.20 3.02
C SER A 78 13.90 -19.73 2.90
N ASP A 79 14.23 -18.88 1.90
CA ASP A 79 15.56 -18.36 1.59
C ASP A 79 15.77 -16.90 2.09
N GLY A 80 14.91 -16.42 2.99
CA GLY A 80 14.97 -15.04 3.46
C GLY A 80 14.64 -14.00 2.37
N GLY A 81 13.91 -14.40 1.34
CA GLY A 81 13.50 -13.55 0.21
C GLY A 81 14.58 -13.36 -0.85
N GLU A 82 15.67 -14.13 -0.84
CA GLU A 82 16.77 -13.96 -1.80
C GLU A 82 16.30 -14.14 -3.25
N ALA A 83 15.49 -15.16 -3.51
CA ALA A 83 14.93 -15.40 -4.84
C ALA A 83 14.01 -14.26 -5.31
N LEU A 84 13.21 -13.68 -4.40
CA LEU A 84 12.38 -12.51 -4.70
C LEU A 84 13.26 -11.31 -5.07
N TRP A 85 14.27 -11.00 -4.26
CA TRP A 85 15.13 -9.84 -4.47
C TRP A 85 16.09 -9.95 -5.68
N ARG A 86 16.22 -11.14 -6.29
CA ARG A 86 16.85 -11.28 -7.62
C ARG A 86 15.90 -10.84 -8.75
N GLY A 87 14.59 -11.01 -8.57
CA GLY A 87 13.57 -10.66 -9.57
C GLY A 87 13.05 -9.23 -9.45
N VAL A 88 13.33 -8.53 -8.35
CA VAL A 88 12.88 -7.14 -8.13
C VAL A 88 13.91 -6.36 -7.33
N GLY A 89 14.19 -5.12 -7.74
CA GLY A 89 15.12 -4.21 -7.07
C GLY A 89 14.53 -3.55 -5.81
N ARG A 90 15.26 -2.56 -5.30
CA ARG A 90 14.93 -1.82 -4.05
C ARG A 90 15.15 -0.33 -4.17
N GLU A 91 15.38 0.16 -5.39
CA GLU A 91 15.74 1.55 -5.67
C GLU A 91 14.51 2.38 -6.07
N PRO A 92 14.46 3.67 -5.71
CA PRO A 92 13.40 4.56 -6.14
C PRO A 92 13.37 4.68 -7.67
N SER A 93 12.18 4.88 -8.24
CA SER A 93 12.00 4.90 -9.69
C SER A 93 12.26 6.28 -10.25
N GLY A 94 11.94 7.36 -9.83
CA GLY A 94 12.04 8.66 -10.52
C GLY A 94 11.25 8.76 -11.82
N ASN A 95 10.51 7.70 -12.20
CA ASN A 95 9.61 7.63 -13.34
C ASN A 95 8.21 7.23 -12.86
N PRO A 96 7.14 7.48 -13.65
CA PRO A 96 5.79 7.03 -13.32
C PRO A 96 5.75 5.54 -12.98
N PHE A 97 4.91 5.17 -12.01
CA PHE A 97 4.81 3.81 -11.44
C PHE A 97 4.43 2.70 -12.46
N ASN A 98 4.02 3.08 -13.66
CA ASN A 98 3.64 2.19 -14.76
C ASN A 98 4.53 2.40 -16.01
N SER A 99 5.78 2.89 -15.85
CA SER A 99 6.71 3.13 -16.95
C SER A 99 7.21 1.83 -17.55
N LEU A 100 6.94 1.62 -18.84
CA LEU A 100 7.47 0.50 -19.62
C LEU A 100 8.94 0.76 -20.06
N VAL A 101 9.26 2.00 -20.39
CA VAL A 101 10.62 2.39 -20.84
C VAL A 101 11.66 2.11 -19.77
N GLN A 102 11.33 2.36 -18.50
CA GLN A 102 12.24 2.04 -17.40
C GLN A 102 12.49 0.54 -17.28
N LEU A 103 11.42 -0.26 -17.39
CA LEU A 103 11.51 -1.71 -17.31
C LEU A 103 12.35 -2.31 -18.45
N GLU A 104 12.25 -1.74 -19.65
CA GLU A 104 13.08 -2.11 -20.80
C GLU A 104 14.56 -1.83 -20.53
N THR A 105 14.89 -0.64 -20.03
CA THR A 105 16.28 -0.25 -19.68
C THR A 105 16.86 -1.18 -18.60
N GLU A 106 16.03 -1.73 -17.74
CA GLU A 106 16.43 -2.62 -16.64
C GLU A 106 16.24 -4.11 -16.97
N HIS A 107 16.13 -4.45 -18.25
CA HIS A 107 16.09 -5.83 -18.76
C HIS A 107 15.04 -6.70 -18.10
N GLY A 108 13.85 -6.17 -17.85
CA GLY A 108 12.72 -6.90 -17.26
C GLY A 108 12.81 -7.11 -15.74
N ILE A 109 13.77 -6.51 -15.05
CA ILE A 109 13.88 -6.54 -13.59
C ILE A 109 13.34 -5.21 -13.04
N PRO A 110 12.15 -5.19 -12.42
CA PRO A 110 11.57 -3.94 -11.91
C PRO A 110 12.42 -3.31 -10.81
N ARG A 111 12.48 -1.99 -10.80
CA ARG A 111 13.33 -1.22 -9.90
C ARG A 111 12.99 -1.36 -8.42
N ASN A 112 11.71 -1.53 -8.07
CA ASN A 112 11.26 -1.79 -6.70
C ASN A 112 9.89 -2.51 -6.68
N PRO A 113 9.47 -3.08 -5.55
CA PRO A 113 8.24 -3.88 -5.45
C PRO A 113 6.95 -3.04 -5.45
N PHE A 114 7.02 -1.71 -5.41
CA PHE A 114 5.87 -0.82 -5.24
C PHE A 114 5.43 -0.12 -6.53
N ILE A 115 6.26 -0.10 -7.59
CA ILE A 115 5.81 0.18 -8.95
C ILE A 115 5.04 -1.03 -9.50
N ASN A 116 4.17 -0.83 -10.51
CA ASN A 116 3.29 -1.89 -11.00
C ASN A 116 4.07 -3.12 -11.50
N ALA A 117 5.13 -2.93 -12.26
CA ALA A 117 6.00 -4.01 -12.72
C ALA A 117 6.55 -4.86 -11.56
N GLY A 118 7.03 -4.21 -10.49
CA GLY A 118 7.55 -4.92 -9.32
C GLY A 118 6.46 -5.65 -8.53
N ALA A 119 5.28 -5.05 -8.42
CA ALA A 119 4.15 -5.70 -7.76
C ALA A 119 3.67 -6.95 -8.50
N LEU A 120 3.74 -6.97 -9.84
CA LEU A 120 3.45 -8.17 -10.64
C LEU A 120 4.44 -9.30 -10.32
N VAL A 121 5.74 -9.01 -10.23
CA VAL A 121 6.76 -10.02 -9.83
C VAL A 121 6.52 -10.51 -8.40
N VAL A 122 6.17 -9.61 -7.47
CA VAL A 122 5.84 -10.00 -6.08
C VAL A 122 4.59 -10.87 -6.03
N THR A 123 3.55 -10.53 -6.80
CA THR A 123 2.30 -11.31 -6.88
C THR A 123 2.56 -12.70 -7.47
N ASP A 124 3.34 -12.80 -8.54
CA ASP A 124 3.79 -14.05 -9.13
C ASP A 124 4.51 -14.94 -8.11
N ARG A 125 5.47 -14.35 -7.39
CA ARG A 125 6.21 -15.07 -6.35
C ARG A 125 5.31 -15.52 -5.20
N LEU A 126 4.40 -14.65 -4.72
CA LEU A 126 3.46 -15.00 -3.66
C LEU A 126 2.52 -16.13 -4.12
N HIS A 127 2.06 -16.08 -5.38
CA HIS A 127 1.24 -17.17 -5.95
C HIS A 127 2.00 -18.49 -5.97
N SER A 128 3.26 -18.49 -6.42
CA SER A 128 4.11 -19.69 -6.41
C SER A 128 4.31 -20.29 -5.00
N LEU A 129 4.32 -19.44 -3.96
CA LEU A 129 4.53 -19.86 -2.57
C LEU A 129 3.25 -20.35 -1.88
N THR A 130 2.08 -19.81 -2.26
CA THR A 130 0.82 -20.04 -1.53
C THR A 130 -0.25 -20.74 -2.35
N GLY A 131 -0.12 -20.79 -3.67
CA GLY A 131 -1.15 -21.25 -4.60
C GLY A 131 -2.29 -20.26 -4.84
N ASP A 132 -2.42 -19.21 -4.01
CA ASP A 132 -3.46 -18.17 -4.11
C ASP A 132 -2.96 -16.84 -3.52
N ALA A 133 -2.34 -16.00 -4.35
CA ALA A 133 -1.76 -14.73 -3.88
C ALA A 133 -2.83 -13.76 -3.36
N SER A 134 -3.95 -13.61 -4.04
CA SER A 134 -5.02 -12.69 -3.64
C SER A 134 -5.74 -13.16 -2.39
N GLY A 135 -6.03 -14.47 -2.29
CA GLY A 135 -6.58 -15.07 -1.09
C GLY A 135 -5.66 -14.92 0.12
N ALA A 136 -4.35 -15.11 -0.06
CA ALA A 136 -3.37 -14.93 1.01
C ALA A 136 -3.37 -13.49 1.55
N VAL A 137 -3.43 -12.47 0.67
CA VAL A 137 -3.53 -11.06 1.07
C VAL A 137 -4.85 -10.79 1.81
N ARG A 138 -5.98 -11.26 1.27
CA ARG A 138 -7.31 -11.07 1.86
C ARG A 138 -7.40 -11.71 3.25
N GLU A 139 -6.99 -12.96 3.39
CA GLU A 139 -7.02 -13.67 4.67
C GLU A 139 -6.08 -13.04 5.71
N PHE A 140 -4.93 -12.53 5.28
CA PHE A 140 -4.05 -11.77 6.16
C PHE A 140 -4.74 -10.50 6.67
N LEU A 141 -5.36 -9.73 5.78
CA LEU A 141 -6.09 -8.51 6.15
C LEU A 141 -7.25 -8.83 7.10
N ARG A 142 -8.06 -9.85 6.82
CA ARG A 142 -9.14 -10.31 7.71
C ARG A 142 -8.64 -10.65 9.11
N ARG A 143 -7.59 -11.45 9.16
CA ARG A 143 -7.02 -11.90 10.43
C ARG A 143 -6.44 -10.76 11.26
N GLU A 144 -5.63 -9.89 10.64
CA GLU A 144 -4.96 -8.82 11.38
C GLU A 144 -5.92 -7.69 11.78
N SER A 145 -6.92 -7.37 10.95
CA SER A 145 -7.93 -6.36 11.27
C SER A 145 -9.03 -6.86 12.21
N GLY A 146 -9.19 -8.19 12.32
CA GLY A 146 -10.32 -8.80 12.98
C GLY A 146 -11.66 -8.60 12.27
N ASN A 147 -11.63 -8.23 10.98
CA ASN A 147 -12.81 -8.01 10.15
C ASN A 147 -13.04 -9.18 9.18
N PRO A 148 -13.91 -10.15 9.50
CA PRO A 148 -14.15 -11.31 8.63
C PRO A 148 -14.93 -10.97 7.35
N LEU A 149 -15.53 -9.78 7.27
CA LEU A 149 -16.34 -9.35 6.13
C LEU A 149 -15.50 -8.66 5.04
N LEU A 150 -14.24 -8.37 5.33
CA LEU A 150 -13.32 -7.77 4.37
C LEU A 150 -13.16 -8.69 3.16
N ASP A 151 -13.41 -8.18 1.94
CA ASP A 151 -13.35 -8.97 0.71
C ASP A 151 -12.90 -8.14 -0.49
N THR A 152 -12.62 -8.82 -1.59
CA THR A 152 -12.40 -8.21 -2.90
C THR A 152 -13.72 -7.66 -3.44
N ASP A 153 -13.74 -6.41 -3.86
CA ASP A 153 -14.85 -5.83 -4.60
C ASP A 153 -14.83 -6.36 -6.06
N PRO A 154 -15.82 -7.17 -6.47
CA PRO A 154 -15.80 -7.77 -7.78
C PRO A 154 -16.01 -6.75 -8.92
N VAL A 155 -16.67 -5.62 -8.66
CA VAL A 155 -16.89 -4.56 -9.64
C VAL A 155 -15.58 -3.83 -9.91
N VAL A 156 -14.84 -3.50 -8.85
CA VAL A 156 -13.52 -2.87 -8.98
C VAL A 156 -12.53 -3.82 -9.64
N ALA A 157 -12.51 -5.10 -9.26
CA ALA A 157 -11.62 -6.09 -9.87
C ALA A 157 -11.89 -6.28 -11.37
N ALA A 158 -13.16 -6.35 -11.78
CA ALA A 158 -13.55 -6.44 -13.19
C ALA A 158 -13.15 -5.17 -13.96
N SER A 159 -13.38 -3.99 -13.39
CA SER A 159 -13.00 -2.71 -13.99
C SER A 159 -11.48 -2.58 -14.17
N GLU A 160 -10.68 -3.03 -13.18
CA GLU A 160 -9.22 -3.12 -13.28
C GLU A 160 -8.76 -4.04 -14.42
N ALA A 161 -9.41 -5.21 -14.57
CA ALA A 161 -9.07 -6.17 -15.61
C ALA A 161 -9.41 -5.61 -17.02
N GLU A 162 -10.56 -4.96 -17.19
CA GLU A 162 -10.99 -4.38 -18.45
C GLU A 162 -10.09 -3.22 -18.90
N HIS A 163 -9.63 -2.37 -17.96
CA HIS A 163 -8.82 -1.19 -18.26
C HIS A 163 -7.32 -1.42 -18.02
N GLY A 164 -6.92 -2.65 -17.70
CA GLY A 164 -5.58 -3.05 -17.26
C GLY A 164 -4.54 -3.21 -18.38
N HIS A 165 -4.73 -2.64 -19.57
CA HIS A 165 -3.85 -2.84 -20.74
C HIS A 165 -2.36 -2.54 -20.44
N ARG A 166 -2.08 -1.51 -19.65
CA ARG A 166 -0.69 -1.15 -19.28
C ARG A 166 -0.08 -2.23 -18.38
N ASN A 167 -0.83 -2.77 -17.44
CA ASN A 167 -0.36 -3.85 -16.57
C ASN A 167 -0.15 -5.14 -17.35
N ALA A 168 -1.01 -5.46 -18.33
CA ALA A 168 -0.83 -6.58 -19.22
C ALA A 168 0.47 -6.45 -20.05
N ALA A 169 0.72 -5.25 -20.61
CA ALA A 169 1.97 -4.99 -21.35
C ALA A 169 3.21 -5.17 -20.46
N LEU A 170 3.19 -4.67 -19.22
CA LEU A 170 4.26 -4.85 -18.24
C LEU A 170 4.48 -6.34 -17.92
N ALA A 171 3.40 -7.10 -17.66
CA ALA A 171 3.49 -8.51 -17.31
C ALA A 171 4.07 -9.35 -18.46
N HIS A 172 3.60 -9.15 -19.69
CA HIS A 172 4.16 -9.83 -20.86
C HIS A 172 5.62 -9.46 -21.11
N PHE A 173 6.01 -8.20 -20.87
CA PHE A 173 7.39 -7.78 -20.99
C PHE A 173 8.28 -8.47 -19.96
N ILE A 174 7.86 -8.53 -18.69
CA ILE A 174 8.58 -9.24 -17.63
C ILE A 174 8.69 -10.73 -17.95
N ALA A 175 7.61 -11.35 -18.44
CA ALA A 175 7.59 -12.76 -18.85
C ALA A 175 8.58 -13.03 -19.99
N SER A 176 8.71 -12.11 -20.98
CA SER A 176 9.66 -12.26 -22.09
C SER A 176 11.13 -12.28 -21.64
N HIS A 177 11.42 -11.73 -20.48
CA HIS A 177 12.72 -11.79 -19.82
C HIS A 177 12.88 -12.98 -18.84
N GLY A 178 11.86 -13.86 -18.75
CA GLY A 178 11.88 -15.02 -17.85
C GLY A 178 11.74 -14.68 -16.36
N ASN A 179 11.23 -13.48 -16.02
CA ASN A 179 11.10 -13.01 -14.64
C ASN A 179 9.67 -13.17 -14.08
N LEU A 180 8.84 -14.03 -14.70
CA LEU A 180 7.60 -14.58 -14.15
C LEU A 180 7.66 -16.11 -14.19
N GLN A 181 7.10 -16.76 -13.18
CA GLN A 181 7.06 -18.21 -13.03
C GLN A 181 5.71 -18.82 -13.41
N ASN A 182 4.64 -18.02 -13.31
CA ASN A 182 3.27 -18.41 -13.59
C ASN A 182 2.75 -17.75 -14.87
N PRO A 183 1.65 -18.26 -15.46
CA PRO A 183 1.00 -17.62 -16.61
C PRO A 183 0.65 -16.15 -16.32
N VAL A 184 0.85 -15.28 -17.32
CA VAL A 184 0.61 -13.83 -17.19
C VAL A 184 -0.82 -13.54 -16.73
N GLU A 185 -1.79 -14.26 -17.28
CA GLU A 185 -3.22 -14.11 -16.96
C GLU A 185 -3.49 -14.41 -15.48
N THR A 186 -2.88 -15.46 -14.94
CA THR A 186 -2.98 -15.83 -13.52
C THR A 186 -2.39 -14.73 -12.62
N VAL A 187 -1.22 -14.21 -12.98
CA VAL A 187 -0.57 -13.12 -12.22
C VAL A 187 -1.43 -11.86 -12.21
N LEU A 188 -1.99 -11.49 -13.37
CA LEU A 188 -2.86 -10.32 -13.52
C LEU A 188 -4.17 -10.47 -12.73
N GLU A 189 -4.80 -11.64 -12.78
CA GLU A 189 -6.02 -11.94 -12.01
C GLU A 189 -5.79 -11.73 -10.51
N HIS A 190 -4.75 -12.33 -9.95
CA HIS A 190 -4.42 -12.15 -8.54
C HIS A 190 -4.03 -10.71 -8.20
N TYR A 191 -3.30 -10.03 -9.09
CA TYR A 191 -2.91 -8.63 -8.90
C TYR A 191 -4.13 -7.72 -8.83
N TYR A 192 -5.07 -7.83 -9.77
CA TYR A 192 -6.30 -7.03 -9.76
C TYR A 192 -7.18 -7.37 -8.55
N ALA A 193 -7.31 -8.65 -8.21
CA ALA A 193 -8.10 -9.08 -7.08
C ALA A 193 -7.61 -8.52 -5.74
N HIS A 194 -6.28 -8.53 -5.47
CA HIS A 194 -5.81 -7.96 -4.21
C HIS A 194 -5.78 -6.42 -4.22
N CYS A 195 -5.65 -5.76 -5.38
CA CYS A 195 -5.81 -4.30 -5.49
C CYS A 195 -7.26 -3.87 -5.19
N ALA A 196 -8.23 -4.67 -5.61
CA ALA A 196 -9.66 -4.41 -5.44
C ALA A 196 -10.22 -4.79 -4.05
N VAL A 197 -9.38 -5.19 -3.09
CA VAL A 197 -9.84 -5.44 -1.72
C VAL A 197 -10.41 -4.14 -1.14
N ALA A 198 -11.62 -4.23 -0.54
CA ALA A 198 -12.26 -3.14 0.17
C ALA A 198 -11.92 -3.22 1.66
N ALA A 199 -11.26 -2.20 2.19
CA ALA A 199 -10.90 -2.09 3.60
C ALA A 199 -10.98 -0.63 4.07
N SER A 200 -11.21 -0.42 5.36
CA SER A 200 -11.25 0.90 6.00
C SER A 200 -9.87 1.33 6.51
N CYS A 201 -9.74 2.61 6.92
CA CYS A 201 -8.55 3.06 7.64
C CYS A 201 -8.30 2.24 8.90
N ARG A 202 -9.38 1.88 9.63
CA ARG A 202 -9.32 1.01 10.79
C ARG A 202 -8.68 -0.34 10.46
N ASP A 203 -9.17 -1.00 9.40
CA ASP A 203 -8.65 -2.31 9.00
C ASP A 203 -7.17 -2.23 8.61
N LEU A 204 -6.79 -1.19 7.87
CA LEU A 204 -5.43 -1.01 7.39
C LEU A 204 -4.43 -0.72 8.51
N VAL A 205 -4.78 0.09 9.53
CA VAL A 205 -3.84 0.34 10.64
C VAL A 205 -3.63 -0.91 11.50
N LEU A 206 -4.68 -1.70 11.71
CA LEU A 206 -4.57 -2.97 12.43
C LEU A 206 -3.73 -3.97 11.64
N ALA A 207 -3.99 -4.11 10.33
CA ALA A 207 -3.23 -4.99 9.46
C ALA A 207 -1.78 -4.55 9.28
N GLY A 208 -1.48 -3.24 9.28
CA GLY A 208 -0.13 -2.70 9.13
C GLY A 208 0.69 -2.64 10.43
N ALA A 209 0.05 -2.84 11.58
CA ALA A 209 0.68 -2.67 12.90
C ALA A 209 1.89 -3.61 13.13
N PHE A 210 1.98 -4.76 12.44
CA PHE A 210 3.14 -5.65 12.54
C PHE A 210 4.45 -4.96 12.14
N LEU A 211 4.43 -4.00 11.20
CA LEU A 211 5.63 -3.24 10.82
C LEU A 211 6.05 -2.26 11.91
N ALA A 212 5.09 -1.63 12.59
CA ALA A 212 5.38 -0.79 13.76
C ALA A 212 5.93 -1.63 14.93
N ARG A 213 5.47 -2.88 15.08
CA ARG A 213 5.93 -3.86 16.08
C ARG A 213 7.14 -4.68 15.63
N TYR A 214 7.89 -4.22 14.64
CA TYR A 214 9.09 -4.87 14.14
C TYR A 214 8.90 -6.35 13.75
N GLY A 215 7.82 -6.65 13.05
CA GLY A 215 7.47 -7.97 12.52
C GLY A 215 6.66 -8.85 13.47
N VAL A 216 6.17 -8.31 14.60
CA VAL A 216 5.31 -9.02 15.55
C VAL A 216 3.85 -8.67 15.30
N ARG A 217 3.00 -9.67 15.17
CA ARG A 217 1.56 -9.55 14.95
C ARG A 217 0.82 -9.13 16.22
N THR A 218 -0.44 -8.80 16.09
CA THR A 218 -1.30 -8.41 17.23
C THR A 218 -1.47 -9.55 18.25
N ASP A 219 -1.48 -10.80 17.78
CA ASP A 219 -1.58 -11.99 18.64
C ASP A 219 -0.23 -12.39 19.32
N GLY A 220 0.81 -11.58 19.15
CA GLY A 220 2.15 -11.82 19.69
C GLY A 220 3.01 -12.79 18.87
N THR A 221 2.46 -13.43 17.85
CA THR A 221 3.25 -14.29 16.95
C THR A 221 4.12 -13.46 16.02
N ARG A 222 5.21 -14.04 15.53
CA ARG A 222 6.14 -13.35 14.63
C ARG A 222 5.83 -13.69 13.18
N LEU A 223 5.51 -12.66 12.38
CA LEU A 223 5.35 -12.79 10.93
C LEU A 223 6.71 -12.79 10.22
N MET A 224 7.62 -11.95 10.67
CA MET A 224 8.95 -11.78 10.08
C MET A 224 9.97 -11.29 11.11
N THR A 225 11.24 -11.38 10.79
CA THR A 225 12.31 -10.86 11.65
C THR A 225 12.29 -9.33 11.73
N ARG A 226 12.89 -8.78 12.78
CA ARG A 226 13.07 -7.32 12.92
C ARG A 226 13.86 -6.73 11.74
N SER A 227 14.82 -7.49 11.19
CA SER A 227 15.61 -7.07 10.04
C SER A 227 14.77 -6.96 8.76
N GLU A 228 13.87 -7.92 8.53
CA GLU A 228 12.95 -7.88 7.38
C GLU A 228 11.96 -6.72 7.50
N ALA A 229 11.32 -6.52 8.66
CA ALA A 229 10.44 -5.39 8.91
C ALA A 229 11.15 -4.04 8.69
N LYS A 230 12.41 -3.90 9.16
CA LYS A 230 13.24 -2.72 8.90
C LYS A 230 13.44 -2.50 7.39
N ARG A 231 13.75 -3.56 6.64
CA ARG A 231 13.99 -3.48 5.18
C ARG A 231 12.72 -3.09 4.42
N ILE A 232 11.56 -3.63 4.79
CA ILE A 232 10.28 -3.22 4.20
C ILE A 232 10.03 -1.74 4.49
N ASN A 233 10.19 -1.28 5.74
CA ASN A 233 10.04 0.13 6.09
C ASN A 233 11.00 1.04 5.31
N ALA A 234 12.24 0.60 5.08
CA ALA A 234 13.20 1.37 4.28
C ALA A 234 12.76 1.51 2.81
N VAL A 235 12.28 0.43 2.19
CA VAL A 235 11.76 0.47 0.81
C VAL A 235 10.44 1.26 0.73
N LEU A 236 9.58 1.20 1.76
CA LEU A 236 8.39 2.06 1.85
C LEU A 236 8.74 3.55 1.88
N LEU A 237 9.77 3.93 2.64
CA LEU A 237 10.19 5.32 2.74
C LEU A 237 10.67 5.88 1.39
N THR A 238 11.39 5.07 0.62
CA THR A 238 12.02 5.52 -0.64
C THR A 238 11.18 5.28 -1.90
N CYS A 239 10.19 4.38 -1.85
CA CYS A 239 9.47 3.91 -3.04
C CYS A 239 7.94 3.84 -2.87
N GLY A 240 7.41 4.01 -1.64
CA GLY A 240 6.02 3.65 -1.34
C GLY A 240 4.96 4.63 -1.86
N THR A 241 5.34 5.88 -2.15
CA THR A 241 4.46 6.94 -2.64
C THR A 241 4.80 7.38 -4.07
N TYR A 242 5.19 6.41 -4.89
CA TYR A 242 5.50 6.56 -6.31
C TYR A 242 6.70 7.50 -6.56
N ASP A 243 6.59 8.37 -7.56
CA ASP A 243 7.59 9.40 -7.88
C ASP A 243 7.60 10.58 -6.89
N ALA A 244 6.61 10.67 -6.00
CA ALA A 244 6.55 11.65 -4.91
C ALA A 244 7.20 11.17 -3.59
N ALA A 245 7.95 10.06 -3.57
CA ALA A 245 8.52 9.51 -2.34
C ALA A 245 9.47 10.47 -1.62
N GLY A 246 10.23 11.27 -2.37
CA GLY A 246 11.09 12.31 -1.80
C GLY A 246 10.30 13.43 -1.12
N GLU A 247 9.25 13.93 -1.76
CA GLU A 247 8.36 14.96 -1.21
C GLU A 247 7.60 14.44 0.00
N PHE A 248 7.13 13.19 -0.04
CA PHE A 248 6.47 12.55 1.10
C PHE A 248 7.44 12.38 2.29
N ALA A 249 8.67 11.96 2.04
CA ALA A 249 9.69 11.85 3.09
C ALA A 249 10.03 13.23 3.68
N PHE A 250 10.10 14.29 2.86
CA PHE A 250 10.37 15.66 3.31
C PHE A 250 9.24 16.22 4.18
N ARG A 251 7.97 16.00 3.80
CA ARG A 251 6.81 16.53 4.52
C ARG A 251 6.40 15.68 5.70
N VAL A 252 6.24 14.37 5.47
CA VAL A 252 5.66 13.44 6.45
C VAL A 252 6.73 12.70 7.26
N GLY A 253 7.85 12.35 6.61
CA GLY A 253 8.99 11.72 7.29
C GLY A 253 8.70 10.31 7.84
N LEU A 254 7.81 9.55 7.20
CA LEU A 254 7.44 8.18 7.58
C LEU A 254 7.53 7.21 6.41
N PRO A 255 7.90 5.95 6.63
CA PRO A 255 7.60 4.88 5.68
C PRO A 255 6.12 4.84 5.37
N GLY A 256 5.72 4.93 4.09
CA GLY A 256 4.31 4.96 3.73
C GLY A 256 4.02 4.30 2.39
N LYS A 257 2.81 3.72 2.24
CA LYS A 257 2.30 3.20 0.97
C LYS A 257 0.98 3.86 0.62
N SER A 258 0.95 4.50 -0.55
CA SER A 258 -0.25 5.11 -1.11
C SER A 258 -0.95 4.21 -2.13
N GLY A 259 -2.24 4.45 -2.34
CA GLY A 259 -3.05 3.81 -3.37
C GLY A 259 -3.98 4.82 -4.03
N VAL A 260 -4.27 4.62 -5.31
CA VAL A 260 -5.14 5.52 -6.10
C VAL A 260 -6.62 5.48 -5.69
N GLY A 261 -7.00 4.59 -4.77
CA GLY A 261 -8.27 4.67 -4.03
C GLY A 261 -8.30 5.78 -2.98
N GLY A 262 -7.19 6.52 -2.80
CA GLY A 262 -7.06 7.65 -1.89
C GLY A 262 -6.50 7.31 -0.51
N GLY A 263 -6.17 6.05 -0.22
CA GLY A 263 -5.58 5.62 1.05
C GLY A 263 -4.06 5.79 1.09
N VAL A 264 -3.53 6.16 2.25
CA VAL A 264 -2.10 6.16 2.57
C VAL A 264 -1.91 5.49 3.93
N LEU A 265 -1.25 4.34 3.95
CA LEU A 265 -0.84 3.66 5.17
C LEU A 265 0.61 4.02 5.49
N ALA A 266 0.86 4.63 6.63
CA ALA A 266 2.17 5.05 7.11
C ALA A 266 2.55 4.35 8.42
N ILE A 267 3.84 4.14 8.65
CA ILE A 267 4.35 3.42 9.80
C ILE A 267 5.23 4.34 10.66
N LEU A 268 4.93 4.41 11.95
CA LEU A 268 5.82 4.94 12.98
C LEU A 268 6.51 3.76 13.67
N PRO A 269 7.74 3.40 13.30
CA PRO A 269 8.41 2.22 13.86
C PRO A 269 8.54 2.31 15.38
N GLY A 270 8.10 1.27 16.09
CA GLY A 270 8.11 1.21 17.56
C GLY A 270 6.99 2.00 18.24
N ARG A 271 6.04 2.61 17.47
CA ARG A 271 4.97 3.44 18.04
C ARG A 271 3.59 3.13 17.53
N ALA A 272 3.35 3.21 16.21
CA ALA A 272 2.01 3.09 15.65
C ALA A 272 2.02 2.78 14.14
N ALA A 273 0.90 2.28 13.63
CA ALA A 273 0.52 2.41 12.23
C ALA A 273 -0.56 3.50 12.11
N VAL A 274 -0.51 4.27 11.03
CA VAL A 274 -1.42 5.38 10.75
C VAL A 274 -1.94 5.22 9.33
N CYS A 275 -3.24 5.31 9.14
CA CYS A 275 -3.86 5.36 7.81
C CYS A 275 -4.70 6.62 7.69
N ALA A 276 -4.55 7.32 6.57
CA ALA A 276 -5.43 8.41 6.19
C ALA A 276 -6.00 8.13 4.79
N TRP A 277 -7.23 8.52 4.55
CA TRP A 277 -7.96 8.33 3.30
C TRP A 277 -8.71 9.58 2.90
N GLY A 278 -8.66 9.88 1.62
CA GLY A 278 -9.48 10.87 0.93
C GLY A 278 -9.33 10.68 -0.57
N PRO A 279 -10.43 10.58 -1.37
CA PRO A 279 -10.38 10.11 -2.75
C PRO A 279 -9.69 11.06 -3.74
N ARG A 280 -9.58 12.36 -3.44
CA ARG A 280 -8.98 13.34 -4.34
C ARG A 280 -7.46 13.22 -4.34
N LEU A 281 -6.89 12.96 -5.52
CA LEU A 281 -5.47 12.72 -5.76
C LEU A 281 -4.80 13.96 -6.36
N ASP A 282 -3.52 14.11 -6.06
CA ASP A 282 -2.62 15.01 -6.77
C ASP A 282 -2.15 14.40 -8.12
N GLN A 283 -1.28 15.12 -8.83
CA GLN A 283 -0.76 14.67 -10.13
C GLN A 283 0.12 13.41 -10.04
N ALA A 284 0.71 13.14 -8.88
CA ALA A 284 1.52 11.94 -8.63
C ALA A 284 0.65 10.73 -8.20
N GLY A 285 -0.66 10.90 -8.03
CA GLY A 285 -1.60 9.84 -7.64
C GLY A 285 -1.69 9.62 -6.13
N ASN A 286 -1.27 10.58 -5.31
CA ASN A 286 -1.39 10.53 -3.86
C ASN A 286 -2.55 11.40 -3.37
N SER A 287 -3.25 10.94 -2.34
CA SER A 287 -4.35 11.70 -1.74
C SER A 287 -3.89 13.02 -1.14
N VAL A 288 -4.45 14.13 -1.61
CA VAL A 288 -4.14 15.48 -1.10
C VAL A 288 -4.52 15.59 0.38
N ALA A 289 -5.71 15.13 0.75
CA ALA A 289 -6.21 15.17 2.12
C ALA A 289 -5.39 14.27 3.05
N ALA A 290 -5.12 13.01 2.62
CA ALA A 290 -4.38 12.06 3.43
C ALA A 290 -2.93 12.51 3.69
N VAL A 291 -2.23 13.01 2.66
CA VAL A 291 -0.85 13.52 2.83
C VAL A 291 -0.83 14.74 3.74
N THR A 292 -1.80 15.66 3.62
CA THR A 292 -1.91 16.85 4.49
C THR A 292 -2.19 16.45 5.94
N ALA A 293 -3.06 15.47 6.18
CA ALA A 293 -3.35 14.95 7.51
C ALA A 293 -2.12 14.31 8.17
N LEU A 294 -1.38 13.48 7.41
CA LEU A 294 -0.16 12.84 7.88
C LEU A 294 0.96 13.85 8.19
N ASP A 295 1.15 14.86 7.34
CA ASP A 295 2.08 15.96 7.53
C ASP A 295 1.75 16.75 8.82
N THR A 296 0.47 17.09 9.02
CA THR A 296 0.01 17.76 10.23
C THR A 296 0.26 16.92 11.48
N LEU A 297 -0.06 15.62 11.44
CA LEU A 297 0.15 14.71 12.55
C LEU A 297 1.64 14.61 12.92
N THR A 298 2.53 14.43 11.95
CA THR A 298 3.97 14.30 12.21
C THR A 298 4.59 15.62 12.68
N THR A 299 4.18 16.74 12.10
CA THR A 299 4.64 18.08 12.51
C THR A 299 4.25 18.40 13.96
N LEU A 300 2.98 18.21 14.32
CA LEU A 300 2.49 18.51 15.67
C LEU A 300 3.00 17.55 16.72
N SER A 301 3.18 16.29 16.38
CA SER A 301 3.67 15.27 17.31
C SER A 301 5.19 15.24 17.44
N GLY A 302 5.93 15.83 16.49
CA GLY A 302 7.38 15.70 16.37
C GLY A 302 7.83 14.25 16.05
N CYS A 303 6.95 13.42 15.52
CA CYS A 303 7.22 12.01 15.23
C CYS A 303 7.53 11.79 13.75
N SER A 304 8.80 11.52 13.45
CA SER A 304 9.27 11.07 12.15
C SER A 304 10.35 10.01 12.33
N VAL A 305 10.87 9.45 11.23
CA VAL A 305 12.06 8.56 11.29
C VAL A 305 13.38 9.34 11.28
N PHE A 306 13.30 10.67 11.17
CA PHE A 306 14.42 11.61 11.15
C PHE A 306 14.60 12.33 12.47
#